data_b22d70f67a1adf5d7f0211b54ce9ca4c
#
_entry.id   b22d70f67a1adf5d7f0211b54ce9ca4c
#
_cell.length_a   1.000
_cell.length_b   1.000
_cell.length_c   1.000
_cell.angle_alpha   90.00
_cell.angle_beta   90.00
_cell.angle_gamma   90.00
#
_symmetry.space_group_name_H-M   'P 1'
#
loop_
_entity.id
_entity.type
_entity.pdbx_description
1 polymer ?
#
loop_
_entity_poly.entity_id
_entity_poly.type
_entity_poly.pdbx_seq_one_letter_code
_entity_poly.pdbx_strand_id
1 'polypeptide(L)'
;MTGGVRVKRILLCLLCAALLTGCGKETDPAVAAAQRYQPIVQAVGDGTAVGVDLTDAQIAQAVAELGTAGLTAVHVDAADPVTHPEAVAAFWAARAAGEKAALTLYEVCRDGGLLCHALLYADGADTVTRTRVVWRDGAFC
;
A
#
# COMPACT_ATOMS: atom_id res chain seq x y z
N MET A 1 31.79 -6.01 -46.28
CA MET A 1 31.16 -4.96 -45.50
C MET A 1 29.63 -5.13 -45.45
N THR A 2 29.15 -6.19 -44.80
CA THR A 2 27.70 -6.49 -44.73
C THR A 2 27.25 -6.91 -43.30
N GLY A 3 27.98 -6.53 -42.27
CA GLY A 3 27.68 -6.91 -40.88
C GLY A 3 26.81 -5.92 -40.06
N GLY A 4 26.70 -4.66 -40.50
CA GLY A 4 26.10 -3.57 -39.69
C GLY A 4 24.56 -3.53 -39.67
N VAL A 5 23.90 -4.07 -40.65
CA VAL A 5 22.43 -3.92 -40.82
C VAL A 5 21.66 -4.97 -39.98
N ARG A 6 22.24 -6.15 -39.80
CA ARG A 6 21.57 -7.23 -39.02
C ARG A 6 21.58 -6.98 -37.54
N VAL A 7 22.64 -6.39 -36.99
CA VAL A 7 22.77 -6.07 -35.55
C VAL A 7 21.78 -4.98 -35.14
N LYS A 8 21.57 -3.95 -35.96
CA LYS A 8 20.58 -2.89 -35.71
C LYS A 8 19.14 -3.39 -35.70
N ARG A 9 18.80 -4.35 -36.55
CA ARG A 9 17.46 -4.96 -36.59
C ARG A 9 17.20 -5.86 -35.39
N ILE A 10 18.20 -6.59 -34.89
CA ILE A 10 18.10 -7.45 -33.72
C ILE A 10 17.96 -6.56 -32.44
N LEU A 11 18.72 -5.46 -32.38
CA LEU A 11 18.63 -4.53 -31.23
C LEU A 11 17.27 -3.81 -31.18
N LEU A 12 16.70 -3.47 -32.34
CA LEU A 12 15.37 -2.84 -32.44
C LEU A 12 14.26 -3.82 -32.05
N CYS A 13 14.36 -5.09 -32.40
CA CYS A 13 13.41 -6.14 -31.98
C CYS A 13 13.48 -6.42 -30.47
N LEU A 14 14.67 -6.40 -29.88
CA LEU A 14 14.85 -6.55 -28.42
C LEU A 14 14.27 -5.35 -27.66
N LEU A 15 14.40 -4.14 -28.19
CA LEU A 15 13.80 -2.94 -27.59
C LEU A 15 12.27 -2.95 -27.66
N CYS A 16 11.69 -3.44 -28.77
CA CYS A 16 10.24 -3.59 -28.91
C CYS A 16 9.66 -4.70 -28.00
N ALA A 17 10.41 -5.78 -27.75
CA ALA A 17 9.99 -6.83 -26.82
C ALA A 17 9.95 -6.35 -25.36
N ALA A 18 10.85 -5.41 -24.97
CA ALA A 18 10.85 -4.82 -23.63
C ALA A 18 9.66 -3.86 -23.39
N LEU A 19 9.03 -3.34 -24.46
CA LEU A 19 7.87 -2.46 -24.35
C LEU A 19 6.53 -3.20 -24.27
N LEU A 20 6.50 -4.52 -24.51
CA LEU A 20 5.27 -5.33 -24.50
C LEU A 20 5.03 -6.04 -23.16
N THR A 21 5.92 -5.94 -22.19
CA THR A 21 5.75 -6.50 -20.84
C THR A 21 5.11 -5.52 -19.83
N GLY A 22 4.60 -4.38 -20.29
CA GLY A 22 4.08 -3.28 -19.48
C GLY A 22 2.55 -3.22 -19.32
N CYS A 23 1.79 -4.29 -19.60
CA CYS A 23 0.37 -4.40 -19.28
C CYS A 23 0.12 -5.34 -18.10
N GLY A 24 0.93 -5.24 -17.03
CA GLY A 24 0.50 -5.68 -15.72
C GLY A 24 -0.60 -4.74 -15.25
N LYS A 25 -1.80 -5.22 -14.91
CA LYS A 25 -2.77 -4.45 -14.12
C LYS A 25 -2.00 -3.97 -12.89
N GLU A 26 -1.81 -2.65 -12.82
CA GLU A 26 -1.18 -2.03 -11.64
C GLU A 26 -2.05 -2.39 -10.44
N THR A 27 -1.52 -3.20 -9.53
CA THR A 27 -2.25 -3.60 -8.33
C THR A 27 -2.47 -2.33 -7.51
N ASP A 28 -3.71 -2.08 -7.11
CA ASP A 28 -4.04 -0.95 -6.22
C ASP A 28 -3.08 -0.96 -5.02
N PRO A 29 -2.37 0.14 -4.72
CA PRO A 29 -1.42 0.22 -3.62
C PRO A 29 -2.02 -0.19 -2.28
N ALA A 30 -3.31 0.08 -2.03
CA ALA A 30 -3.99 -0.32 -0.81
C ALA A 30 -4.19 -1.85 -0.76
N VAL A 31 -4.52 -2.49 -1.88
CA VAL A 31 -4.60 -3.96 -1.97
C VAL A 31 -3.21 -4.58 -1.79
N ALA A 32 -2.18 -4.02 -2.41
CA ALA A 32 -0.80 -4.49 -2.25
C ALA A 32 -0.33 -4.37 -0.79
N ALA A 33 -0.71 -3.32 -0.07
CA ALA A 33 -0.45 -3.16 1.35
C ALA A 33 -1.17 -4.23 2.18
N ALA A 34 -2.48 -4.46 1.94
CA ALA A 34 -3.25 -5.46 2.65
C ALA A 34 -2.70 -6.88 2.47
N GLN A 35 -2.19 -7.21 1.29
CA GLN A 35 -1.57 -8.51 1.01
C GLN A 35 -0.35 -8.81 1.90
N ARG A 36 0.30 -7.79 2.49
CA ARG A 36 1.45 -7.99 3.39
C ARG A 36 1.08 -8.78 4.65
N TYR A 37 -0.14 -8.63 5.15
CA TYR A 37 -0.61 -9.36 6.34
C TYR A 37 -1.69 -10.40 6.02
N GLN A 38 -1.90 -10.73 4.75
CA GLN A 38 -2.87 -11.75 4.32
C GLN A 38 -2.77 -13.07 5.09
N PRO A 39 -1.57 -13.64 5.39
CA PRO A 39 -1.47 -14.88 6.16
C PRO A 39 -2.11 -14.80 7.54
N ILE A 40 -2.10 -13.63 8.19
CA ILE A 40 -2.73 -13.41 9.50
C ILE A 40 -4.25 -13.53 9.38
N VAL A 41 -4.84 -12.90 8.36
CA VAL A 41 -6.28 -12.93 8.09
C VAL A 41 -6.75 -14.33 7.69
N GLN A 42 -5.99 -15.01 6.83
CA GLN A 42 -6.28 -16.38 6.40
C GLN A 42 -6.25 -17.39 7.54
N ALA A 43 -5.42 -17.18 8.55
CA ALA A 43 -5.36 -18.06 9.72
C ALA A 43 -6.61 -17.97 10.62
N VAL A 44 -7.40 -16.88 10.52
CA VAL A 44 -8.62 -16.65 11.31
C VAL A 44 -9.88 -17.07 10.58
N GLY A 45 -9.92 -16.90 9.25
CA GLY A 45 -11.11 -17.19 8.44
C GLY A 45 -10.77 -17.95 7.16
N ASP A 46 -11.64 -18.87 6.79
CA ASP A 46 -11.52 -19.69 5.59
C ASP A 46 -11.84 -18.95 4.27
N GLY A 47 -12.16 -17.65 4.36
CA GLY A 47 -12.50 -16.82 3.21
C GLY A 47 -13.94 -16.93 2.73
N THR A 48 -14.80 -17.73 3.39
CA THR A 48 -16.22 -17.88 2.99
C THR A 48 -17.10 -16.74 3.49
N ALA A 49 -16.63 -15.97 4.48
CA ALA A 49 -17.31 -14.82 5.03
C ALA A 49 -16.67 -13.50 4.56
N VAL A 50 -17.43 -12.43 4.63
CA VAL A 50 -16.89 -11.07 4.48
C VAL A 50 -16.25 -10.65 5.80
N GLY A 51 -14.94 -10.46 5.76
CA GLY A 51 -14.16 -10.09 6.94
C GLY A 51 -13.90 -11.28 7.88
N VAL A 52 -13.17 -11.00 8.93
CA VAL A 52 -12.81 -11.91 10.05
C VAL A 52 -12.99 -11.12 11.35
N ASP A 53 -12.66 -11.73 12.49
CA ASP A 53 -12.58 -11.00 13.77
C ASP A 53 -11.16 -11.17 14.34
N LEU A 54 -10.30 -10.19 14.03
CA LEU A 54 -8.93 -10.18 14.49
C LEU A 54 -8.84 -9.77 15.96
N THR A 55 -8.01 -10.47 16.71
CA THR A 55 -7.61 -10.04 18.06
C THR A 55 -6.66 -8.84 18.00
N ASP A 56 -6.52 -8.10 19.10
CA ASP A 56 -5.58 -6.97 19.19
C ASP A 56 -4.14 -7.39 18.88
N ALA A 57 -3.73 -8.60 19.31
CA ALA A 57 -2.40 -9.14 19.03
C ALA A 57 -2.20 -9.40 17.52
N GLN A 58 -3.23 -9.89 16.81
CA GLN A 58 -3.18 -10.11 15.36
C GLN A 58 -3.16 -8.80 14.59
N ILE A 59 -3.90 -7.79 15.05
CA ILE A 59 -3.86 -6.44 14.47
C ILE A 59 -2.47 -5.82 14.69
N ALA A 60 -1.91 -5.91 15.88
CA ALA A 60 -0.56 -5.43 16.16
C ALA A 60 0.49 -6.10 15.28
N GLN A 61 0.36 -7.41 15.03
CA GLN A 61 1.22 -8.14 14.12
C GLN A 61 1.05 -7.64 12.66
N ALA A 62 -0.18 -7.42 12.20
CA ALA A 62 -0.44 -6.88 10.86
C ALA A 62 0.14 -5.47 10.68
N VAL A 63 0.00 -4.61 11.70
CA VAL A 63 0.62 -3.27 11.72
C VAL A 63 2.14 -3.37 11.65
N ALA A 64 2.75 -4.31 12.37
CA ALA A 64 4.20 -4.55 12.31
C ALA A 64 4.67 -5.00 10.93
N GLU A 65 3.91 -5.87 10.24
CA GLU A 65 4.21 -6.30 8.87
C GLU A 65 4.20 -5.11 7.88
N LEU A 66 3.21 -4.20 8.03
CA LEU A 66 3.16 -2.97 7.24
C LEU A 66 4.37 -2.06 7.55
N GLY A 67 4.71 -1.90 8.82
CA GLY A 67 5.88 -1.14 9.25
C GLY A 67 7.19 -1.69 8.70
N THR A 68 7.38 -3.01 8.70
CA THR A 68 8.55 -3.68 8.10
C THR A 68 8.65 -3.43 6.59
N ALA A 69 7.51 -3.26 5.91
CA ALA A 69 7.45 -2.86 4.50
C ALA A 69 7.68 -1.35 4.26
N GLY A 70 7.98 -0.57 5.30
CA GLY A 70 8.20 0.88 5.21
C GLY A 70 6.92 1.71 5.16
N LEU A 71 5.77 1.13 5.51
CA LEU A 71 4.48 1.81 5.47
C LEU A 71 4.13 2.41 6.83
N THR A 72 3.56 3.61 6.84
CA THR A 72 3.03 4.26 8.05
C THR A 72 1.68 3.66 8.39
N ALA A 73 1.62 2.84 9.43
CA ALA A 73 0.45 2.07 9.80
C ALA A 73 0.06 2.22 11.28
N VAL A 74 -1.21 2.05 11.56
CA VAL A 74 -1.78 2.20 12.91
C VAL A 74 -2.98 1.27 13.10
N HIS A 75 -3.27 0.94 14.34
CA HIS A 75 -4.56 0.46 14.80
C HIS A 75 -5.22 1.54 15.68
N VAL A 76 -6.34 2.08 15.25
CA VAL A 76 -6.97 3.27 15.88
C VAL A 76 -7.42 3.01 17.32
N ASP A 77 -7.88 1.80 17.61
CA ASP A 77 -8.40 1.44 18.95
C ASP A 77 -7.31 0.96 19.92
N ALA A 78 -6.07 0.84 19.46
CA ALA A 78 -4.96 0.41 20.30
C ALA A 78 -4.11 1.59 20.76
N ALA A 79 -3.55 1.46 21.96
CA ALA A 79 -2.53 2.40 22.46
C ALA A 79 -1.17 2.23 21.76
N ASP A 80 -1.11 1.39 20.72
CA ASP A 80 0.10 1.10 19.99
C ASP A 80 0.56 2.31 19.16
N PRO A 81 1.86 2.60 19.17
CA PRO A 81 2.39 3.71 18.40
C PRO A 81 2.24 3.44 16.88
N VAL A 82 2.02 4.53 16.12
CA VAL A 82 2.10 4.48 14.67
C VAL A 82 3.49 4.03 14.22
N THR A 83 3.57 3.20 13.19
CA THR A 83 4.85 2.87 12.55
C THR A 83 5.36 4.08 11.76
N HIS A 84 6.66 4.27 11.67
CA HIS A 84 7.29 5.42 10.99
C HIS A 84 6.74 6.78 11.43
N PRO A 85 6.75 7.11 12.74
CA PRO A 85 6.23 8.37 13.26
C PRO A 85 6.96 9.59 12.69
N GLU A 86 8.19 9.41 12.22
CA GLU A 86 8.97 10.44 11.52
C GLU A 86 8.31 10.93 10.23
N ALA A 87 7.61 10.04 9.50
CA ALA A 87 6.86 10.41 8.29
C ALA A 87 5.66 11.32 8.64
N VAL A 88 4.98 11.02 9.75
CA VAL A 88 3.88 11.84 10.26
C VAL A 88 4.39 13.21 10.69
N ALA A 89 5.51 13.25 11.44
CA ALA A 89 6.12 14.51 11.88
C ALA A 89 6.59 15.37 10.69
N ALA A 90 7.19 14.74 9.66
CA ALA A 90 7.64 15.43 8.45
C ALA A 90 6.45 16.04 7.68
N PHE A 91 5.33 15.31 7.54
CA PHE A 91 4.12 15.84 6.91
C PHE A 91 3.63 17.11 7.62
N TRP A 92 3.50 17.07 8.94
CA TRP A 92 3.00 18.22 9.72
C TRP A 92 3.97 19.40 9.72
N ALA A 93 5.29 19.14 9.72
CA ALA A 93 6.30 20.21 9.65
C ALA A 93 6.24 20.93 8.29
N ALA A 94 6.17 20.20 7.18
CA ALA A 94 6.06 20.79 5.84
C ALA A 94 4.75 21.57 5.68
N ARG A 95 3.62 20.98 6.14
CA ARG A 95 2.32 21.66 6.15
C ARG A 95 2.37 22.99 6.93
N ALA A 96 2.97 22.99 8.12
CA ALA A 96 3.11 24.19 8.95
C ALA A 96 3.98 25.27 8.28
N ALA A 97 4.97 24.86 7.47
CA ALA A 97 5.81 25.75 6.67
C ALA A 97 5.10 26.24 5.38
N GLY A 98 3.89 25.78 5.09
CA GLY A 98 3.17 26.10 3.85
C GLY A 98 3.70 25.36 2.62
N GLU A 99 4.52 24.34 2.81
CA GLU A 99 5.12 23.52 1.75
C GLU A 99 4.21 22.37 1.38
N LYS A 100 4.21 21.98 0.10
CA LYS A 100 3.47 20.79 -0.36
C LYS A 100 3.94 19.56 0.40
N ALA A 101 2.98 18.78 0.94
CA ALA A 101 3.24 17.59 1.71
C ALA A 101 2.23 16.49 1.39
N ALA A 102 2.66 15.24 1.42
CA ALA A 102 1.80 14.07 1.25
C ALA A 102 2.17 13.01 2.30
N LEU A 103 1.14 12.31 2.81
CA LEU A 103 1.29 11.18 3.73
C LEU A 103 0.21 10.17 3.41
N THR A 104 0.58 8.89 3.34
CA THR A 104 -0.39 7.80 3.33
C THR A 104 -0.34 7.08 4.67
N LEU A 105 -1.48 7.02 5.36
CA LEU A 105 -1.65 6.30 6.61
C LEU A 105 -2.52 5.07 6.38
N TYR A 106 -2.06 3.93 6.84
CA TYR A 106 -2.76 2.65 6.75
C TYR A 106 -3.32 2.26 8.11
N GLU A 107 -4.62 2.03 8.18
CA GLU A 107 -5.32 1.61 9.39
C GLU A 107 -5.80 0.17 9.22
N VAL A 108 -5.25 -0.76 10.03
CA VAL A 108 -5.70 -2.15 10.06
C VAL A 108 -6.98 -2.23 10.88
N CYS A 109 -8.05 -2.74 10.26
CA CYS A 109 -9.36 -2.87 10.88
C CYS A 109 -9.53 -4.25 11.55
N ARG A 110 -10.37 -4.31 12.58
CA ARG A 110 -10.67 -5.55 13.31
C ARG A 110 -11.28 -6.62 12.40
N ASP A 111 -12.03 -6.24 11.37
CA ASP A 111 -12.59 -7.16 10.37
C ASP A 111 -11.56 -7.69 9.35
N GLY A 112 -10.28 -7.44 9.57
CA GLY A 112 -9.18 -7.84 8.70
C GLY A 112 -8.98 -6.92 7.49
N GLY A 113 -9.86 -5.97 7.26
CA GLY A 113 -9.75 -4.99 6.18
C GLY A 113 -8.70 -3.90 6.45
N LEU A 114 -8.45 -3.08 5.44
CA LEU A 114 -7.50 -1.97 5.51
C LEU A 114 -8.18 -0.67 5.07
N LEU A 115 -8.06 0.37 5.88
CA LEU A 115 -8.35 1.74 5.47
C LEU A 115 -7.05 2.44 5.11
N CYS A 116 -7.03 3.02 3.92
CA CYS A 116 -5.91 3.80 3.43
C CYS A 116 -6.34 5.28 3.38
N HIS A 117 -5.68 6.11 4.16
CA HIS A 117 -5.92 7.56 4.22
C HIS A 117 -4.77 8.27 3.49
N ALA A 118 -5.01 8.76 2.29
CA ALA A 118 -4.06 9.60 1.57
C ALA A 118 -4.32 11.08 1.91
N LEU A 119 -3.39 11.68 2.64
CA LEU A 119 -3.39 13.09 3.02
C LEU A 119 -2.51 13.87 2.06
N LEU A 120 -3.01 14.95 1.54
CA LEU A 120 -2.26 15.88 0.69
C LEU A 120 -2.50 17.31 1.18
N TYR A 121 -1.43 18.05 1.41
CA TYR A 121 -1.45 19.49 1.57
C TYR A 121 -0.80 20.13 0.34
N ALA A 122 -1.55 20.97 -0.36
CA ALA A 122 -1.07 21.72 -1.52
C ALA A 122 -1.87 23.01 -1.69
N ASP A 123 -1.22 24.08 -2.12
CA ASP A 123 -1.83 25.36 -2.43
C ASP A 123 -2.68 25.94 -1.26
N GLY A 124 -2.23 25.70 -0.01
CA GLY A 124 -2.90 26.17 1.19
C GLY A 124 -4.13 25.36 1.61
N ALA A 125 -4.39 24.22 0.97
CA ALA A 125 -5.54 23.37 1.24
C ALA A 125 -5.14 21.94 1.61
N ASP A 126 -5.92 21.34 2.52
CA ASP A 126 -5.82 19.92 2.88
C ASP A 126 -6.84 19.10 2.08
N THR A 127 -6.40 17.97 1.57
CA THR A 127 -7.25 16.95 0.92
C THR A 127 -7.01 15.60 1.57
N VAL A 128 -8.08 14.88 1.88
CA VAL A 128 -8.03 13.52 2.40
C VAL A 128 -8.84 12.60 1.49
N THR A 129 -8.18 11.61 0.93
CA THR A 129 -8.84 10.53 0.17
C THR A 129 -8.79 9.26 1.00
N ARG A 130 -9.92 8.55 1.07
CA ARG A 130 -10.03 7.27 1.79
C ARG A 130 -10.35 6.16 0.81
N THR A 131 -9.58 5.08 0.90
CA THR A 131 -9.82 3.83 0.19
C THR A 131 -9.97 2.71 1.21
N ARG A 132 -11.01 1.87 1.09
CA ARG A 132 -11.18 0.70 1.93
C ARG A 132 -10.94 -0.55 1.12
N VAL A 133 -10.09 -1.42 1.64
CA VAL A 133 -9.88 -2.78 1.15
C VAL A 133 -10.54 -3.75 2.11
N VAL A 134 -11.31 -4.68 1.60
CA VAL A 134 -12.00 -5.69 2.41
C VAL A 134 -11.48 -7.09 2.11
N TRP A 135 -11.51 -7.95 3.11
CA TRP A 135 -11.28 -9.37 2.95
C TRP A 135 -12.60 -10.06 2.56
N ARG A 136 -12.61 -10.70 1.40
CA ARG A 136 -13.79 -11.41 0.88
C ARG A 136 -13.36 -12.55 -0.02
N ASP A 137 -14.03 -13.69 0.11
CA ASP A 137 -13.82 -14.86 -0.77
C ASP A 137 -12.35 -15.29 -0.86
N GLY A 138 -11.61 -15.19 0.25
CA GLY A 138 -10.21 -15.59 0.34
C GLY A 138 -9.21 -14.61 -0.29
N ALA A 139 -9.63 -13.38 -0.60
CA ALA A 139 -8.78 -12.35 -1.19
C ALA A 139 -9.09 -10.95 -0.65
N PHE A 140 -8.16 -10.03 -0.86
CA PHE A 140 -8.39 -8.59 -0.67
C PHE A 140 -8.92 -7.95 -1.95
N CYS A 141 -9.95 -7.11 -1.82
CA CYS A 141 -10.55 -6.36 -2.92
C CYS A 141 -11.00 -4.96 -2.47
#